data_61d2e55fd3a638122048fbda1425eaa4
#
_entry.id   61d2e55fd3a638122048fbda1425eaa4
#
_cell.length_a   1.000
_cell.length_b   1.000
_cell.length_c   1.000
_cell.angle_alpha   90.00
_cell.angle_beta   90.00
_cell.angle_gamma   90.00
#
_symmetry.space_group_name_H-M   'P 1'
#
loop_
_entity.id
_entity.type
_entity.pdbx_description
1 polymer ?
#
loop_
_entity_poly.entity_id
_entity_poly.type
_entity_poly.pdbx_seq_one_letter_code
_entity_poly.pdbx_strand_id
1 'polypeptide(L)'
;DQHKKWIKTAGVDHLLRHGGGWFKLFRTEKGFANYAAEMDIMREVGVAFSVFDREQIRQIEPGLAPIYHKGVLMDETCAVSSPADLTDAYLALFKAAGGVVDCVTVTGLARGDYGWQVRGDHEASFHSDDVVLAAGAWSAEIAGWLGYDIPMAWERGYHLHFEAGDQPVVTRPIFDVEGGFVVAPMRQGLRVTSGVELTDRDA
;
A
#
# COMPACT_ATOMS: atom_id res chain seq x y z
N ASP A 1 -15.77 0.76 -7.10
CA ASP A 1 -14.54 0.48 -6.38
C ASP A 1 -14.69 -0.80 -5.56
N GLN A 2 -13.94 -1.85 -5.93
CA GLN A 2 -14.07 -3.19 -5.36
C GLN A 2 -13.64 -3.23 -3.88
N HIS A 3 -12.59 -2.50 -3.48
CA HIS A 3 -12.16 -2.43 -2.09
C HIS A 3 -13.26 -1.89 -1.17
N LYS A 4 -13.91 -0.79 -1.55
CA LYS A 4 -15.02 -0.23 -0.75
C LYS A 4 -16.17 -1.22 -0.60
N LYS A 5 -16.49 -1.98 -1.67
CA LYS A 5 -17.52 -3.04 -1.62
C LYS A 5 -17.12 -4.13 -0.62
N TRP A 6 -15.90 -4.67 -0.70
CA TRP A 6 -15.45 -5.75 0.16
C TRP A 6 -15.28 -5.32 1.62
N ILE A 7 -14.79 -4.11 1.86
CA ILE A 7 -14.68 -3.51 3.20
C ILE A 7 -16.08 -3.41 3.85
N LYS A 8 -17.07 -2.92 3.11
CA LYS A 8 -18.46 -2.85 3.58
C LYS A 8 -19.03 -4.25 3.84
N THR A 9 -18.79 -5.22 2.95
CA THR A 9 -19.25 -6.60 3.12
C THR A 9 -18.62 -7.26 4.35
N ALA A 10 -17.36 -6.94 4.64
CA ALA A 10 -16.65 -7.43 5.82
C ALA A 10 -17.02 -6.68 7.11
N GLY A 11 -17.77 -5.58 7.03
CA GLY A 11 -18.15 -4.77 8.21
C GLY A 11 -16.97 -4.04 8.85
N VAL A 12 -15.93 -3.72 8.07
CA VAL A 12 -14.68 -3.12 8.58
C VAL A 12 -14.44 -1.71 8.06
N ASP A 13 -15.51 -0.97 7.78
CA ASP A 13 -15.45 0.43 7.32
C ASP A 13 -14.66 1.34 8.29
N HIS A 14 -14.61 0.99 9.57
CA HIS A 14 -13.85 1.70 10.59
C HIS A 14 -12.34 1.68 10.37
N LEU A 15 -11.83 0.75 9.54
CA LEU A 15 -10.43 0.71 9.14
C LEU A 15 -10.08 1.78 8.09
N LEU A 16 -11.09 2.32 7.40
CA LEU A 16 -10.90 3.42 6.46
C LEU A 16 -10.89 4.76 7.19
N ARG A 17 -9.88 5.55 6.92
CA ARG A 17 -9.82 6.96 7.29
C ARG A 17 -10.39 7.80 6.16
N HIS A 18 -11.68 8.13 6.27
CA HIS A 18 -12.34 9.03 5.32
C HIS A 18 -11.98 10.49 5.60
N GLY A 19 -11.93 11.31 4.55
CA GLY A 19 -11.64 12.75 4.66
C GLY A 19 -10.17 13.07 4.97
N GLY A 20 -9.33 12.06 5.04
CA GLY A 20 -7.91 12.20 5.36
C GLY A 20 -6.98 12.31 4.16
N GLY A 21 -7.40 12.35 2.95
CA GLY A 21 -6.64 12.53 1.71
C GLY A 21 -5.12 12.21 1.73
N TRP A 22 -4.52 12.00 0.60
CA TRP A 22 -3.05 11.90 0.47
C TRP A 22 -2.48 13.30 0.37
N PHE A 23 -1.63 13.73 1.31
CA PHE A 23 -1.11 15.09 1.39
C PHE A 23 0.39 15.12 1.07
N LYS A 24 0.74 15.68 -0.08
CA LYS A 24 2.13 15.95 -0.46
C LYS A 24 2.52 17.34 0.01
N LEU A 25 3.62 17.43 0.73
CA LEU A 25 4.16 18.68 1.27
C LEU A 25 5.51 19.01 0.65
N PHE A 26 5.68 20.26 0.30
CA PHE A 26 6.86 20.84 -0.34
C PHE A 26 7.50 21.86 0.61
N ARG A 27 8.78 21.69 0.90
CA ARG A 27 9.54 22.60 1.77
C ARG A 27 9.94 23.88 1.05
N THR A 28 10.12 23.82 -0.28
CA THR A 28 10.64 24.91 -1.10
C THR A 28 9.68 25.28 -2.23
N GLU A 29 9.77 26.54 -2.69
CA GLU A 29 9.05 27.00 -3.88
C GLU A 29 9.47 26.20 -5.12
N LYS A 30 10.78 25.92 -5.26
CA LYS A 30 11.32 25.12 -6.36
C LYS A 30 10.75 23.69 -6.36
N GLY A 31 10.68 23.04 -5.21
CA GLY A 31 10.11 21.69 -5.07
C GLY A 31 8.66 21.68 -5.52
N PHE A 32 7.86 22.66 -5.08
CA PHE A 32 6.48 22.80 -5.52
C PHE A 32 6.34 23.09 -7.02
N ALA A 33 7.18 24.00 -7.58
CA ALA A 33 7.16 24.31 -8.99
C ALA A 33 7.49 23.09 -9.87
N ASN A 34 8.41 22.23 -9.44
CA ASN A 34 8.74 21.00 -10.14
C ASN A 34 7.56 20.00 -10.20
N TYR A 35 6.58 20.15 -9.32
CA TYR A 35 5.39 19.28 -9.27
C TYR A 35 4.25 19.76 -10.22
N ALA A 36 4.48 20.84 -10.99
CA ALA A 36 3.46 21.40 -11.88
C ALA A 36 2.96 20.41 -12.94
N ALA A 37 3.87 19.65 -13.55
CA ALA A 37 3.53 18.67 -14.59
C ALA A 37 2.60 17.56 -14.06
N GLU A 38 2.83 17.07 -12.84
CA GLU A 38 1.96 16.07 -12.21
C GLU A 38 0.58 16.66 -11.88
N MET A 39 0.52 17.94 -11.44
CA MET A 39 -0.76 18.61 -11.23
C MET A 39 -1.54 18.79 -12.55
N ASP A 40 -0.86 19.05 -13.66
CA ASP A 40 -1.50 19.13 -14.98
C ASP A 40 -2.06 17.76 -15.41
N ILE A 41 -1.30 16.68 -15.23
CA ILE A 41 -1.77 15.32 -15.47
C ILE A 41 -2.98 15.00 -14.57
N MET A 42 -2.94 15.33 -13.29
CA MET A 42 -4.08 15.11 -12.37
C MET A 42 -5.34 15.85 -12.86
N ARG A 43 -5.23 17.08 -13.34
CA ARG A 43 -6.35 17.82 -13.91
C ARG A 43 -6.90 17.16 -15.17
N GLU A 44 -6.01 16.72 -16.07
CA GLU A 44 -6.38 16.05 -17.32
C GLU A 44 -7.14 14.75 -17.08
N VAL A 45 -6.72 13.94 -16.10
CA VAL A 45 -7.39 12.67 -15.77
C VAL A 45 -8.52 12.82 -14.73
N GLY A 46 -8.86 14.03 -14.31
CA GLY A 46 -9.98 14.33 -13.43
C GLY A 46 -9.75 13.97 -11.96
N VAL A 47 -8.51 13.94 -11.48
CA VAL A 47 -8.21 13.76 -10.05
C VAL A 47 -8.45 15.07 -9.30
N ALA A 48 -9.37 15.05 -8.34
CA ALA A 48 -9.64 16.19 -7.47
C ALA A 48 -8.48 16.42 -6.49
N PHE A 49 -7.95 17.63 -6.43
CA PHE A 49 -6.93 18.04 -5.47
C PHE A 49 -7.06 19.51 -5.11
N SER A 50 -6.58 19.86 -3.94
CA SER A 50 -6.52 21.22 -3.40
C SER A 50 -5.09 21.62 -3.09
N VAL A 51 -4.74 22.89 -3.36
CA VAL A 51 -3.41 23.45 -3.04
C VAL A 51 -3.50 24.33 -1.81
N PHE A 52 -2.60 24.11 -0.87
CA PHE A 52 -2.54 24.80 0.42
C PHE A 52 -1.26 25.62 0.54
N ASP A 53 -1.38 26.79 1.13
CA ASP A 53 -0.22 27.57 1.55
C ASP A 53 0.25 27.20 2.96
N ARG A 54 1.32 27.81 3.43
CA ARG A 54 1.93 27.56 4.74
C ARG A 54 0.93 27.73 5.90
N GLU A 55 0.13 28.76 5.86
CA GLU A 55 -0.81 29.06 6.95
C GLU A 55 -1.95 28.04 6.97
N GLN A 56 -2.49 27.70 5.82
CA GLN A 56 -3.51 26.68 5.67
C GLN A 56 -3.00 25.29 6.08
N ILE A 57 -1.74 24.94 5.76
CA ILE A 57 -1.11 23.68 6.20
C ILE A 57 -1.09 23.61 7.74
N ARG A 58 -0.69 24.71 8.42
CA ARG A 58 -0.66 24.77 9.88
C ARG A 58 -2.05 24.65 10.53
N GLN A 59 -3.09 25.13 9.85
CA GLN A 59 -4.47 25.03 10.35
C GLN A 59 -4.99 23.59 10.27
N ILE A 60 -4.69 22.87 9.20
CA ILE A 60 -5.19 21.51 8.99
C ILE A 60 -4.32 20.42 9.64
N GLU A 61 -3.02 20.67 9.82
CA GLU A 61 -2.06 19.77 10.47
C GLU A 61 -1.18 20.52 11.47
N PRO A 62 -1.75 20.96 12.61
CA PRO A 62 -1.05 21.81 13.58
C PRO A 62 0.14 21.14 14.27
N GLY A 63 0.20 19.79 14.24
CA GLY A 63 1.31 19.02 14.80
C GLY A 63 2.58 19.02 13.94
N LEU A 64 2.51 19.56 12.71
CA LEU A 64 3.68 19.63 11.83
C LEU A 64 4.59 20.81 12.14
N ALA A 65 5.90 20.60 11.98
CA ALA A 65 6.86 21.70 12.00
C ALA A 65 6.55 22.71 10.87
N PRO A 66 6.73 24.04 11.09
CA PRO A 66 6.37 25.09 10.12
C PRO A 66 7.43 25.26 9.00
N ILE A 67 7.90 24.16 8.43
CA ILE A 67 8.97 24.11 7.42
C ILE A 67 8.45 24.04 5.98
N TYR A 68 7.14 23.80 5.81
CA TYR A 68 6.55 23.59 4.49
C TYR A 68 6.11 24.90 3.85
N HIS A 69 6.35 25.00 2.56
CA HIS A 69 6.00 26.17 1.72
C HIS A 69 4.62 26.01 1.10
N LYS A 70 4.35 24.82 0.53
CA LYS A 70 3.08 24.47 -0.14
C LYS A 70 2.71 23.02 0.15
N GLY A 71 1.41 22.72 -0.02
CA GLY A 71 0.88 21.36 0.05
C GLY A 71 -0.13 21.08 -1.06
N VAL A 72 -0.17 19.84 -1.52
CA VAL A 72 -1.18 19.35 -2.48
C VAL A 72 -1.90 18.17 -1.83
N LEU A 73 -3.19 18.34 -1.54
CA LEU A 73 -4.06 17.35 -0.96
C LEU A 73 -4.92 16.71 -2.05
N MET A 74 -4.87 15.40 -2.17
CA MET A 74 -5.76 14.63 -3.04
C MET A 74 -7.02 14.24 -2.26
N ASP A 75 -8.10 15.01 -2.45
CA ASP A 75 -9.26 15.03 -1.56
C ASP A 75 -10.03 13.69 -1.51
N GLU A 76 -10.08 12.97 -2.62
CA GLU A 76 -10.89 11.73 -2.75
C GLU A 76 -10.14 10.46 -2.34
N THR A 77 -8.90 10.58 -1.91
CA THR A 77 -8.14 9.42 -1.43
C THR A 77 -8.50 9.09 0.02
N CYS A 78 -8.38 7.83 0.38
CA CYS A 78 -8.53 7.38 1.76
C CYS A 78 -7.34 6.51 2.16
N ALA A 79 -7.07 6.44 3.45
CA ALA A 79 -6.02 5.62 4.01
C ALA A 79 -6.61 4.45 4.82
N VAL A 80 -5.86 3.37 4.93
CA VAL A 80 -6.18 2.23 5.78
C VAL A 80 -5.38 2.33 7.07
N SER A 81 -6.07 2.29 8.21
CA SER A 81 -5.44 2.41 9.53
C SER A 81 -4.67 1.15 9.96
N SER A 82 -5.04 -0.02 9.43
CA SER A 82 -4.38 -1.31 9.66
C SER A 82 -4.52 -2.20 8.43
N PRO A 83 -3.50 -2.29 7.56
CA PRO A 83 -3.51 -3.21 6.42
C PRO A 83 -3.64 -4.68 6.82
N ALA A 84 -3.04 -5.07 7.96
CA ALA A 84 -3.13 -6.43 8.46
C ALA A 84 -4.60 -6.81 8.79
N ASP A 85 -5.30 -5.97 9.57
CA ASP A 85 -6.71 -6.23 9.91
C ASP A 85 -7.61 -6.28 8.66
N LEU A 86 -7.30 -5.47 7.65
CA LEU A 86 -8.03 -5.51 6.39
C LEU A 86 -7.79 -6.83 5.65
N THR A 87 -6.56 -7.34 5.64
CA THR A 87 -6.22 -8.65 5.07
C THR A 87 -6.93 -9.77 5.82
N ASP A 88 -6.93 -9.73 7.15
CA ASP A 88 -7.63 -10.70 7.99
C ASP A 88 -9.15 -10.69 7.76
N ALA A 89 -9.73 -9.51 7.57
CA ALA A 89 -11.14 -9.37 7.22
C ALA A 89 -11.48 -9.99 5.86
N TYR A 90 -10.65 -9.80 4.85
CA TYR A 90 -10.82 -10.44 3.54
C TYR A 90 -10.63 -11.96 3.62
N LEU A 91 -9.67 -12.42 4.41
CA LEU A 91 -9.46 -13.84 4.68
C LEU A 91 -10.69 -14.47 5.36
N ALA A 92 -11.29 -13.78 6.33
CA ALA A 92 -12.51 -14.22 6.97
C ALA A 92 -13.69 -14.32 6.00
N LEU A 93 -13.87 -13.34 5.11
CA LEU A 93 -14.89 -13.41 4.05
C LEU A 93 -14.67 -14.59 3.10
N PHE A 94 -13.42 -14.81 2.69
CA PHE A 94 -13.07 -15.93 1.83
C PHE A 94 -13.41 -17.28 2.46
N LYS A 95 -13.03 -17.47 3.73
CA LYS A 95 -13.35 -18.70 4.49
C LYS A 95 -14.86 -18.88 4.69
N ALA A 96 -15.58 -17.79 4.98
CA ALA A 96 -17.04 -17.83 5.12
C ALA A 96 -17.75 -18.19 3.81
N ALA A 97 -17.14 -17.89 2.66
CA ALA A 97 -17.63 -18.30 1.34
C ALA A 97 -17.24 -19.76 0.97
N GLY A 98 -16.63 -20.51 1.89
CA GLY A 98 -16.22 -21.91 1.67
C GLY A 98 -14.78 -22.06 1.14
N GLY A 99 -14.01 -20.98 1.09
CA GLY A 99 -12.61 -21.02 0.69
C GLY A 99 -11.72 -21.70 1.72
N VAL A 100 -10.73 -22.45 1.25
CA VAL A 100 -9.72 -23.13 2.08
C VAL A 100 -8.41 -22.38 1.97
N VAL A 101 -7.70 -22.26 3.08
CA VAL A 101 -6.38 -21.61 3.14
C VAL A 101 -5.40 -22.54 3.82
N ASP A 102 -4.37 -22.89 3.10
CA ASP A 102 -3.26 -23.71 3.59
C ASP A 102 -1.99 -22.85 3.63
N CYS A 103 -1.17 -23.11 4.64
CA CYS A 103 0.11 -22.44 4.82
C CYS A 103 1.22 -23.43 4.44
N VAL A 104 1.66 -23.37 3.21
CA VAL A 104 2.70 -24.26 2.66
C VAL A 104 3.72 -23.46 1.86
N THR A 105 4.96 -23.96 1.82
CA THR A 105 5.96 -23.45 0.88
C THR A 105 5.77 -24.12 -0.47
N VAL A 106 5.35 -23.36 -1.48
CA VAL A 106 5.17 -23.89 -2.82
C VAL A 106 6.54 -24.24 -3.43
N THR A 107 6.69 -25.49 -3.84
CA THR A 107 7.95 -26.06 -4.37
C THR A 107 7.83 -26.47 -5.84
N GLY A 108 6.64 -26.41 -6.42
CA GLY A 108 6.45 -26.74 -7.83
C GLY A 108 5.06 -26.37 -8.34
N LEU A 109 5.00 -26.04 -9.62
CA LEU A 109 3.78 -25.76 -10.36
C LEU A 109 3.89 -26.42 -11.72
N ALA A 110 2.92 -27.23 -12.10
CA ALA A 110 2.90 -27.91 -13.39
C ALA A 110 1.48 -27.97 -13.95
N ARG A 111 1.35 -27.92 -15.25
CA ARG A 111 0.11 -28.19 -15.97
C ARG A 111 0.06 -29.67 -16.33
N GLY A 112 -1.00 -30.36 -15.90
CA GLY A 112 -1.30 -31.73 -16.26
C GLY A 112 -2.41 -31.84 -17.30
N ASP A 113 -2.84 -33.06 -17.60
CA ASP A 113 -3.91 -33.32 -18.58
C ASP A 113 -5.28 -32.81 -18.10
N TYR A 114 -5.48 -32.66 -16.81
CA TYR A 114 -6.74 -32.29 -16.15
C TYR A 114 -6.61 -31.04 -15.25
N GLY A 115 -5.88 -30.02 -15.70
CA GLY A 115 -5.74 -28.80 -14.93
C GLY A 115 -4.32 -28.59 -14.38
N TRP A 116 -4.23 -27.93 -13.24
CA TRP A 116 -2.96 -27.57 -12.60
C TRP A 116 -2.69 -28.41 -11.37
N GLN A 117 -1.41 -28.71 -11.16
CA GLN A 117 -0.90 -29.29 -9.93
C GLN A 117 0.05 -28.29 -9.25
N VAL A 118 -0.25 -27.94 -8.02
CA VAL A 118 0.63 -27.15 -7.15
C VAL A 118 1.21 -28.09 -6.11
N ARG A 119 2.53 -28.16 -6.01
CA ARG A 119 3.26 -28.96 -5.01
C ARG A 119 3.77 -28.02 -3.91
N GLY A 120 3.61 -28.45 -2.68
CA GLY A 120 4.14 -27.80 -1.49
C GLY A 120 5.20 -28.65 -0.79
N ASP A 121 5.76 -28.09 0.26
CA ASP A 121 6.55 -28.85 1.23
C ASP A 121 5.69 -29.90 1.94
N HIS A 122 6.32 -30.76 2.75
CA HIS A 122 5.66 -31.83 3.52
C HIS A 122 4.71 -32.72 2.67
N GLU A 123 5.09 -32.97 1.40
CA GLU A 123 4.30 -33.77 0.44
C GLU A 123 2.92 -33.19 0.08
N ALA A 124 2.67 -31.92 0.39
CA ALA A 124 1.43 -31.25 0.03
C ALA A 124 1.26 -31.19 -1.50
N SER A 125 0.05 -31.51 -1.97
CA SER A 125 -0.30 -31.44 -3.39
C SER A 125 -1.74 -31.00 -3.55
N PHE A 126 -1.95 -30.00 -4.40
CA PHE A 126 -3.24 -29.41 -4.70
C PHE A 126 -3.50 -29.50 -6.20
N HIS A 127 -4.76 -29.69 -6.59
CA HIS A 127 -5.20 -29.74 -7.97
C HIS A 127 -6.33 -28.73 -8.19
N SER A 128 -6.32 -28.06 -9.34
CA SER A 128 -7.30 -27.05 -9.70
C SER A 128 -7.36 -26.89 -11.22
N ASP A 129 -8.52 -26.50 -11.75
CA ASP A 129 -8.70 -26.17 -13.16
C ASP A 129 -7.91 -24.92 -13.54
N ASP A 130 -7.85 -23.93 -12.64
CA ASP A 130 -7.16 -22.67 -12.80
C ASP A 130 -6.24 -22.37 -11.61
N VAL A 131 -5.16 -21.63 -11.90
CA VAL A 131 -4.21 -21.16 -10.90
C VAL A 131 -3.98 -19.65 -11.09
N VAL A 132 -4.01 -18.91 -9.99
CA VAL A 132 -3.64 -17.50 -9.96
C VAL A 132 -2.32 -17.34 -9.22
N LEU A 133 -1.30 -16.88 -9.93
CA LEU A 133 0.01 -16.57 -9.34
C LEU A 133 -0.01 -15.16 -8.75
N ALA A 134 -0.09 -15.07 -7.43
CA ALA A 134 -0.11 -13.82 -6.68
C ALA A 134 0.96 -13.81 -5.55
N ALA A 135 2.16 -14.33 -5.87
CA ALA A 135 3.25 -14.56 -4.92
C ALA A 135 4.17 -13.34 -4.71
N GLY A 136 3.74 -12.13 -5.13
CA GLY A 136 4.53 -10.92 -4.96
C GLY A 136 5.92 -11.05 -5.61
N ALA A 137 6.97 -10.73 -4.87
CA ALA A 137 8.35 -10.78 -5.36
C ALA A 137 8.83 -12.18 -5.81
N TRP A 138 8.22 -13.26 -5.31
CA TRP A 138 8.52 -14.64 -5.73
C TRP A 138 7.82 -15.07 -7.01
N SER A 139 6.95 -14.24 -7.58
CA SER A 139 6.18 -14.60 -8.78
C SER A 139 7.06 -14.90 -9.98
N ALA A 140 8.17 -14.17 -10.17
CA ALA A 140 9.09 -14.41 -11.28
C ALA A 140 9.73 -15.79 -11.21
N GLU A 141 10.14 -16.25 -10.03
CA GLU A 141 10.71 -17.58 -9.80
C GLU A 141 9.70 -18.68 -10.17
N ILE A 142 8.47 -18.56 -9.64
CA ILE A 142 7.41 -19.55 -9.90
C ILE A 142 7.00 -19.55 -11.39
N ALA A 143 6.91 -18.39 -12.03
CA ALA A 143 6.64 -18.27 -13.46
C ALA A 143 7.75 -18.91 -14.30
N GLY A 144 9.00 -18.81 -13.85
CA GLY A 144 10.16 -19.44 -14.47
C GLY A 144 10.06 -20.96 -14.55
N TRP A 145 9.39 -21.61 -13.59
CA TRP A 145 9.14 -23.08 -13.67
C TRP A 145 8.26 -23.48 -14.85
N LEU A 146 7.50 -22.52 -15.39
CA LEU A 146 6.64 -22.70 -16.57
C LEU A 146 7.28 -22.17 -17.86
N GLY A 147 8.52 -21.69 -17.79
CA GLY A 147 9.24 -21.12 -18.94
C GLY A 147 8.94 -19.65 -19.22
N TYR A 148 8.24 -18.94 -18.32
CA TYR A 148 8.01 -17.51 -18.45
C TYR A 148 9.15 -16.73 -17.79
N ASP A 149 9.67 -15.73 -18.49
CA ASP A 149 10.62 -14.76 -17.96
C ASP A 149 9.89 -13.44 -17.64
N ILE A 150 9.74 -13.15 -16.35
CA ILE A 150 9.12 -11.92 -15.89
C ILE A 150 10.22 -11.02 -15.31
N PRO A 151 10.49 -9.85 -15.92
CA PRO A 151 11.52 -8.94 -15.43
C PRO A 151 11.08 -8.29 -14.11
N MET A 152 11.53 -8.85 -13.00
CA MET A 152 11.28 -8.36 -11.64
C MET A 152 12.60 -8.12 -10.92
N ALA A 153 12.63 -7.09 -10.10
CA ALA A 153 13.72 -6.81 -9.18
C ALA A 153 13.19 -6.84 -7.74
N TRP A 154 14.08 -7.13 -6.81
CA TRP A 154 13.77 -7.09 -5.39
C TRP A 154 13.95 -5.68 -4.87
N GLU A 155 12.95 -5.20 -4.16
CA GLU A 155 13.01 -3.94 -3.43
C GLU A 155 12.80 -4.18 -1.93
N ARG A 156 13.67 -3.61 -1.12
CA ARG A 156 13.53 -3.57 0.33
C ARG A 156 13.11 -2.17 0.76
N GLY A 157 11.93 -2.06 1.35
CA GLY A 157 11.42 -0.83 1.95
C GLY A 157 11.66 -0.80 3.46
N TYR A 158 11.91 0.39 4.00
CA TYR A 158 12.17 0.60 5.42
C TYR A 158 11.05 1.41 6.06
N HIS A 159 10.72 1.08 7.30
CA HIS A 159 9.78 1.87 8.10
C HIS A 159 10.10 1.78 9.59
N LEU A 160 9.68 2.80 10.32
CA LEU A 160 9.68 2.85 11.77
C LEU A 160 8.26 3.08 12.28
N HIS A 161 7.95 2.52 13.42
CA HIS A 161 6.73 2.79 14.16
C HIS A 161 7.07 3.54 15.45
N PHE A 162 6.32 4.61 15.69
CA PHE A 162 6.38 5.40 16.92
C PHE A 162 5.06 5.23 17.66
N GLU A 163 5.12 5.09 18.96
CA GLU A 163 3.92 5.03 19.79
C GLU A 163 3.10 6.31 19.64
N ALA A 164 1.79 6.18 19.69
CA ALA A 164 0.90 7.32 19.71
C ALA A 164 1.08 8.06 21.06
N GLY A 165 1.40 9.34 20.99
CA GLY A 165 1.28 10.23 22.15
C GLY A 165 -0.19 10.59 22.43
N ASP A 166 -0.42 11.42 23.43
CA ASP A 166 -1.76 11.88 23.83
C ASP A 166 -2.50 12.63 22.71
N GLN A 167 -1.77 13.22 21.78
CA GLN A 167 -2.31 13.93 20.62
C GLN A 167 -1.72 13.37 19.31
N PRO A 168 -2.53 13.21 18.27
CA PRO A 168 -2.04 12.79 16.98
C PRO A 168 -1.13 13.87 16.37
N VAL A 169 0.09 13.48 15.99
CA VAL A 169 1.04 14.39 15.32
C VAL A 169 0.50 14.79 13.94
N VAL A 170 -0.13 13.85 13.23
CA VAL A 170 -0.76 14.07 11.93
C VAL A 170 -2.11 13.34 11.86
N THR A 171 -3.06 13.90 11.12
CA THR A 171 -4.41 13.33 10.97
C THR A 171 -4.58 12.48 9.72
N ARG A 172 -3.65 12.57 8.77
CA ARG A 172 -3.67 11.91 7.46
C ARG A 172 -2.26 11.50 7.03
N PRO A 173 -2.12 10.63 6.00
CA PRO A 173 -0.83 10.34 5.41
C PRO A 173 -0.22 11.58 4.75
N ILE A 174 1.02 11.87 5.09
CA ILE A 174 1.78 13.01 4.61
C ILE A 174 3.04 12.51 3.93
N PHE A 175 3.28 12.98 2.72
CA PHE A 175 4.52 12.77 2.00
C PHE A 175 5.34 14.06 1.99
N ASP A 176 6.45 14.07 2.70
CA ASP A 176 7.46 15.12 2.60
C ASP A 176 8.31 14.85 1.35
N VAL A 177 8.09 15.62 0.31
CA VAL A 177 8.66 15.35 -1.01
C VAL A 177 10.18 15.50 -1.01
N GLU A 178 10.71 16.60 -0.45
CA GLU A 178 12.16 16.81 -0.37
C GLU A 178 12.82 15.95 0.71
N GLY A 179 12.09 15.59 1.76
CA GLY A 179 12.56 14.67 2.80
C GLY A 179 12.59 13.22 2.34
N GLY A 180 11.82 12.87 1.32
CA GLY A 180 11.76 11.51 0.77
C GLY A 180 11.12 10.50 1.72
N PHE A 181 10.20 10.91 2.61
CA PHE A 181 9.53 10.03 3.55
C PHE A 181 8.02 10.28 3.65
N VAL A 182 7.31 9.24 4.03
CA VAL A 182 5.88 9.28 4.32
C VAL A 182 5.66 9.10 5.82
N VAL A 183 4.82 9.94 6.39
CA VAL A 183 4.31 9.82 7.76
C VAL A 183 2.84 9.48 7.70
N ALA A 184 2.42 8.40 8.34
CA ALA A 184 1.03 7.96 8.32
C ALA A 184 0.52 7.61 9.73
N PRO A 185 -0.65 8.12 10.13
CA PRO A 185 -1.30 7.71 11.36
C PRO A 185 -1.87 6.30 11.17
N MET A 186 -1.40 5.36 11.97
CA MET A 186 -1.84 3.97 11.98
C MET A 186 -2.59 3.66 13.26
N ARG A 187 -3.22 2.49 13.33
CA ARG A 187 -3.88 2.02 14.57
C ARG A 187 -2.91 1.94 15.75
N GLN A 188 -1.68 1.54 15.49
CA GLN A 188 -0.64 1.34 16.51
C GLN A 188 0.23 2.57 16.78
N GLY A 189 -0.13 3.74 16.23
CA GLY A 189 0.64 4.96 16.39
C GLY A 189 1.02 5.61 15.06
N LEU A 190 2.21 6.13 14.96
CA LEU A 190 2.72 6.83 13.78
C LEU A 190 3.70 5.93 13.02
N ARG A 191 3.44 5.69 11.74
CA ARG A 191 4.39 4.99 10.86
C ARG A 191 5.13 6.00 10.00
N VAL A 192 6.44 5.93 10.01
CA VAL A 192 7.32 6.66 9.08
C VAL A 192 7.95 5.66 8.13
N THR A 193 7.76 5.87 6.83
CA THR A 193 8.29 5.01 5.77
C THR A 193 9.22 5.84 4.90
N SER A 194 10.45 5.39 4.70
CA SER A 194 11.44 6.06 3.87
C SER A 194 12.48 5.07 3.38
N GLY A 195 13.08 5.40 2.25
CA GLY A 195 14.13 4.59 1.66
C GLY A 195 13.61 3.32 1.02
N VAL A 196 14.03 3.13 -0.22
CA VAL A 196 13.87 1.90 -1.00
C VAL A 196 15.26 1.52 -1.51
N GLU A 197 15.60 0.28 -1.38
CA GLU A 197 16.88 -0.29 -1.80
C GLU A 197 16.61 -1.38 -2.82
N LEU A 198 17.24 -1.27 -3.98
CA LEU A 198 17.31 -2.39 -4.91
C LEU A 198 18.32 -3.39 -4.36
N THR A 199 17.92 -4.63 -4.22
CA THR A 199 18.71 -5.65 -3.53
C THR A 199 18.55 -7.00 -4.21
N ASP A 200 19.34 -7.95 -3.77
CA ASP A 200 19.15 -9.36 -4.09
C ASP A 200 18.23 -10.02 -3.05
N ARG A 201 17.68 -11.17 -3.40
CA ARG A 201 16.77 -11.93 -2.53
C ARG A 201 17.33 -12.19 -1.13
N ASP A 202 18.61 -12.51 -1.06
CA ASP A 202 19.28 -13.02 0.15
C ASP A 202 20.16 -11.95 0.85
N ALA A 203 20.02 -10.68 0.46
CA ALA A 203 20.78 -9.56 1.03
C ALA A 203 20.19 -9.03 2.35
#